data_425603a05312982985caeedf6c282a7f
#
_entry.id   425603a05312982985caeedf6c282a7f
#
_cell.length_a   1.000
_cell.length_b   1.000
_cell.length_c   1.000
_cell.angle_alpha   90.00
_cell.angle_beta   90.00
_cell.angle_gamma   90.00
#
_symmetry.space_group_name_H-M   'P 1'
#
loop_
_entity.id
_entity.type
_entity.pdbx_description
1 polymer ?
#
loop_
_entity_poly.entity_id
_entity_poly.type
_entity_poly.pdbx_seq_one_letter_code
_entity_poly.pdbx_strand_id
1 'polypeptide(L)'
;MIRLIDIKKEYDNGTEALDGVSMRIDDGEFAFLVGPSGSGKSTIIKLITAEVAPTSGRIMVNGYNLNTIRPRQVPGMRRTLGVIFQDFRLIEKKTVYENLVFAMRAVGASPKEIRKRVPYVLDLVDLNGKEDRYPSQLSGGEQQRVAIARALVNNPQMIIADEPTGNLDPERSLEIMMLLEKINELGTTMLVVTHEKALVDHFAKRVITIENGHITSDGTGGYYDHETN
;
A
#
# COMPACT_ATOMS: atom_id res chain seq x y z
N MET A 1 -0.19 -6.36 -11.15
CA MET A 1 0.55 -5.41 -12.03
C MET A 1 -0.13 -4.05 -12.07
N ILE A 2 0.65 -2.98 -11.90
CA ILE A 2 0.22 -1.58 -12.15
C ILE A 2 0.95 -1.06 -13.39
N ARG A 3 0.25 -0.25 -14.20
CA ARG A 3 0.85 0.48 -15.31
C ARG A 3 0.20 1.84 -15.46
N LEU A 4 0.99 2.89 -15.28
CA LEU A 4 0.66 4.28 -15.54
C LEU A 4 1.38 4.69 -16.83
N ILE A 5 0.69 5.38 -17.74
CA ILE A 5 1.25 5.81 -19.01
C ILE A 5 0.86 7.26 -19.24
N ASP A 6 1.85 8.15 -19.22
CA ASP A 6 1.73 9.58 -19.49
C ASP A 6 0.60 10.24 -18.66
N ILE A 7 0.61 9.97 -17.36
CA ILE A 7 -0.41 10.44 -16.43
C ILE A 7 -0.21 11.89 -16.09
N LYS A 8 -1.25 12.69 -16.35
CA LYS A 8 -1.40 14.05 -15.82
C LYS A 8 -2.55 14.09 -14.84
N LYS A 9 -2.36 14.84 -13.75
CA LYS A 9 -3.41 15.10 -12.78
C LYS A 9 -3.37 16.54 -12.32
N GLU A 10 -4.39 17.29 -12.72
CA GLU A 10 -4.71 18.61 -12.22
C GLU A 10 -5.99 18.50 -11.36
N TYR A 11 -5.98 19.15 -10.20
CA TYR A 11 -7.15 19.26 -9.32
C TYR A 11 -7.96 20.53 -9.65
N ASP A 12 -9.22 20.57 -9.23
CA ASP A 12 -10.16 21.68 -9.52
C ASP A 12 -9.68 23.06 -9.00
N ASN A 13 -8.77 23.05 -8.03
CA ASN A 13 -8.15 24.26 -7.50
C ASN A 13 -6.93 24.74 -8.32
N GLY A 14 -6.68 24.16 -9.50
CA GLY A 14 -5.56 24.48 -10.37
C GLY A 14 -4.20 23.88 -9.94
N THR A 15 -4.18 23.00 -8.95
CA THR A 15 -2.94 22.31 -8.54
C THR A 15 -2.62 21.20 -9.53
N GLU A 16 -1.53 21.34 -10.28
CA GLU A 16 -0.96 20.28 -11.10
C GLU A 16 -0.13 19.34 -10.19
N ALA A 17 -0.68 18.15 -9.91
CA ALA A 17 -0.08 17.20 -8.99
C ALA A 17 0.80 16.17 -9.69
N LEU A 18 0.53 15.86 -10.95
CA LEU A 18 1.32 14.95 -11.79
C LEU A 18 1.36 15.47 -13.23
N ASP A 19 2.52 15.44 -13.85
CA ASP A 19 2.75 15.82 -15.24
C ASP A 19 3.60 14.78 -15.99
N GLY A 20 2.94 13.96 -16.83
CA GLY A 20 3.58 12.97 -17.69
C GLY A 20 4.14 11.75 -16.95
N VAL A 21 3.59 11.37 -15.79
CA VAL A 21 4.08 10.23 -15.01
C VAL A 21 3.83 8.92 -15.74
N SER A 22 4.93 8.17 -15.97
CA SER A 22 4.89 6.81 -16.50
C SER A 22 5.65 5.89 -15.57
N MET A 23 5.00 4.82 -15.09
CA MET A 23 5.62 3.80 -14.24
C MET A 23 4.91 2.45 -14.42
N ARG A 24 5.63 1.38 -14.13
CA ARG A 24 5.11 0.02 -14.13
C ARG A 24 5.59 -0.71 -12.88
N ILE A 25 4.73 -1.52 -12.28
CA ILE A 25 5.08 -2.47 -11.22
C ILE A 25 4.54 -3.82 -11.65
N ASP A 26 5.41 -4.82 -11.74
CA ASP A 26 5.06 -6.16 -12.17
C ASP A 26 4.48 -7.00 -11.03
N ASP A 27 3.86 -8.13 -11.37
CA ASP A 27 3.31 -9.03 -10.36
C ASP A 27 4.45 -9.68 -9.55
N GLY A 28 4.31 -9.70 -8.22
CA GLY A 28 5.32 -10.19 -7.29
C GLY A 28 6.48 -9.21 -7.02
N GLU A 29 6.53 -8.07 -7.68
CA GLU A 29 7.57 -7.07 -7.48
C GLU A 29 7.41 -6.33 -6.14
N PHE A 30 8.55 -5.98 -5.51
CA PHE A 30 8.63 -5.04 -4.40
C PHE A 30 9.26 -3.75 -4.90
N ALA A 31 8.54 -2.64 -4.83
CA ALA A 31 9.04 -1.34 -5.25
C ALA A 31 8.78 -0.27 -4.17
N PHE A 32 9.75 0.62 -4.00
CA PHE A 32 9.58 1.86 -3.25
C PHE A 32 9.15 2.99 -4.17
N LEU A 33 8.24 3.85 -3.69
CA LEU A 33 7.94 5.14 -4.28
C LEU A 33 8.37 6.22 -3.29
N VAL A 34 9.39 6.98 -3.65
CA VAL A 34 10.03 7.97 -2.78
C VAL A 34 9.95 9.37 -3.38
N GLY A 35 10.19 10.38 -2.57
CA GLY A 35 10.21 11.78 -2.98
C GLY A 35 9.79 12.72 -1.85
N PRO A 36 10.02 14.04 -1.97
CA PRO A 36 9.67 15.02 -0.96
C PRO A 36 8.16 15.11 -0.72
N SER A 37 7.76 15.77 0.38
CA SER A 37 6.34 16.05 0.63
C SER A 37 5.76 16.90 -0.50
N GLY A 38 4.55 16.57 -0.93
CA GLY A 38 3.89 17.30 -2.05
C GLY A 38 4.33 16.86 -3.44
N SER A 39 5.26 15.92 -3.62
CA SER A 39 5.76 15.50 -4.94
C SER A 39 4.76 14.74 -5.82
N GLY A 40 3.59 14.34 -5.28
CA GLY A 40 2.57 13.61 -6.05
C GLY A 40 2.33 12.16 -5.59
N LYS A 41 3.09 11.63 -4.61
CA LYS A 41 2.96 10.22 -4.13
C LYS A 41 1.54 9.84 -3.74
N SER A 42 0.90 10.64 -2.89
CA SER A 42 -0.50 10.39 -2.46
C SER A 42 -1.50 10.51 -3.62
N THR A 43 -1.20 11.32 -4.63
CA THR A 43 -2.02 11.40 -5.87
C THR A 43 -1.89 10.11 -6.68
N ILE A 44 -0.70 9.52 -6.78
CA ILE A 44 -0.51 8.21 -7.41
C ILE A 44 -1.32 7.14 -6.69
N ILE A 45 -1.29 7.09 -5.34
CA ILE A 45 -2.11 6.15 -4.57
C ILE A 45 -3.59 6.33 -4.86
N LYS A 46 -4.11 7.57 -4.83
CA LYS A 46 -5.52 7.87 -5.11
C LYS A 46 -5.95 7.49 -6.53
N LEU A 47 -5.05 7.62 -7.50
CA LEU A 47 -5.30 7.18 -8.87
C LEU A 47 -5.37 5.64 -8.95
N ILE A 48 -4.42 4.92 -8.34
CA ILE A 48 -4.39 3.45 -8.34
C ILE A 48 -5.60 2.86 -7.62
N THR A 49 -6.05 3.50 -6.53
CA THR A 49 -7.24 3.08 -5.77
C THR A 49 -8.56 3.55 -6.41
N ALA A 50 -8.49 4.25 -7.56
CA ALA A 50 -9.65 4.85 -8.23
C ALA A 50 -10.46 5.80 -7.33
N GLU A 51 -9.81 6.51 -6.42
CA GLU A 51 -10.43 7.59 -5.62
C GLU A 51 -10.57 8.87 -6.45
N VAL A 52 -9.62 9.10 -7.36
CA VAL A 52 -9.65 10.19 -8.33
C VAL A 52 -9.35 9.65 -9.73
N ALA A 53 -9.86 10.33 -10.76
CA ALA A 53 -9.53 10.03 -12.15
C ALA A 53 -8.31 10.88 -12.60
N PRO A 54 -7.50 10.41 -13.55
CA PRO A 54 -6.47 11.23 -14.18
C PRO A 54 -7.10 12.30 -15.05
N THR A 55 -6.42 13.43 -15.25
CA THR A 55 -6.79 14.45 -16.24
C THR A 55 -6.51 13.95 -17.65
N SER A 56 -5.36 13.26 -17.86
CA SER A 56 -5.03 12.57 -19.10
C SER A 56 -4.12 11.37 -18.83
N GLY A 57 -3.81 10.59 -19.87
CA GLY A 57 -3.01 9.38 -19.76
C GLY A 57 -3.84 8.11 -19.53
N ARG A 58 -3.19 6.98 -19.27
CA ARG A 58 -3.84 5.66 -19.10
C ARG A 58 -3.37 4.95 -17.86
N ILE A 59 -4.32 4.34 -17.10
CA ILE A 59 -4.04 3.59 -15.88
C ILE A 59 -4.62 2.18 -16.00
N MET A 60 -3.77 1.19 -15.77
CA MET A 60 -4.14 -0.21 -15.63
C MET A 60 -3.76 -0.70 -14.23
N VAL A 61 -4.67 -1.36 -13.53
CA VAL A 61 -4.45 -1.94 -12.20
C VAL A 61 -5.04 -3.33 -12.16
N ASN A 62 -4.22 -4.34 -11.95
CA ASN A 62 -4.61 -5.75 -11.83
C ASN A 62 -5.61 -6.19 -12.93
N GLY A 63 -5.34 -5.81 -14.19
CA GLY A 63 -6.18 -6.12 -15.35
C GLY A 63 -7.37 -5.17 -15.58
N TYR A 64 -7.63 -4.23 -14.66
CA TYR A 64 -8.68 -3.22 -14.84
C TYR A 64 -8.12 -1.96 -15.51
N ASN A 65 -8.80 -1.49 -16.57
CA ASN A 65 -8.53 -0.19 -17.19
C ASN A 65 -9.33 0.90 -16.44
N LEU A 66 -8.65 1.72 -15.64
CA LEU A 66 -9.31 2.72 -14.80
C LEU A 66 -9.90 3.90 -15.59
N ASN A 67 -9.45 4.12 -16.83
CA ASN A 67 -10.03 5.17 -17.69
C ASN A 67 -11.45 4.82 -18.18
N THR A 68 -11.78 3.51 -18.23
CA THR A 68 -13.07 3.02 -18.75
C THR A 68 -13.84 2.20 -17.72
N ILE A 69 -13.30 2.05 -16.49
CA ILE A 69 -13.95 1.30 -15.42
C ILE A 69 -15.32 1.89 -15.07
N ARG A 70 -16.34 1.06 -15.01
CA ARG A 70 -17.67 1.50 -14.59
C ARG A 70 -17.74 1.56 -13.06
N PRO A 71 -18.54 2.46 -12.45
CA PRO A 71 -18.64 2.59 -10.98
C PRO A 71 -18.92 1.25 -10.27
N ARG A 72 -19.76 0.38 -10.85
CA ARG A 72 -20.09 -0.94 -10.32
C ARG A 72 -18.90 -1.93 -10.31
N GLN A 73 -17.84 -1.69 -11.09
CA GLN A 73 -16.64 -2.54 -11.17
C GLN A 73 -15.55 -2.09 -10.19
N VAL A 74 -15.58 -0.82 -9.73
CA VAL A 74 -14.60 -0.26 -8.79
C VAL A 74 -14.49 -1.08 -7.50
N PRO A 75 -15.58 -1.53 -6.85
CA PRO A 75 -15.45 -2.41 -5.68
C PRO A 75 -14.73 -3.73 -5.99
N GLY A 76 -14.95 -4.31 -7.16
CA GLY A 76 -14.24 -5.52 -7.61
C GLY A 76 -12.75 -5.28 -7.77
N MET A 77 -12.37 -4.18 -8.41
CA MET A 77 -10.97 -3.76 -8.56
C MET A 77 -10.32 -3.52 -7.20
N ARG A 78 -10.95 -2.76 -6.30
CA ARG A 78 -10.41 -2.47 -4.95
C ARG A 78 -10.22 -3.72 -4.10
N ARG A 79 -11.00 -4.79 -4.30
CA ARG A 79 -10.81 -6.09 -3.63
C ARG A 79 -9.49 -6.77 -4.00
N THR A 80 -8.89 -6.41 -5.14
CA THR A 80 -7.57 -6.92 -5.56
C THR A 80 -6.41 -6.18 -4.89
N LEU A 81 -6.71 -5.10 -4.15
CA LEU A 81 -5.74 -4.25 -3.46
C LEU A 81 -5.90 -4.36 -1.94
N GLY A 82 -4.79 -4.42 -1.22
CA GLY A 82 -4.70 -4.11 0.19
C GLY A 82 -4.07 -2.73 0.37
N VAL A 83 -4.62 -1.89 1.24
CA VAL A 83 -4.04 -0.57 1.52
C VAL A 83 -3.70 -0.48 3.00
N ILE A 84 -2.46 -0.10 3.30
CA ILE A 84 -1.94 0.16 4.64
C ILE A 84 -1.69 1.65 4.73
N PHE A 85 -2.17 2.29 5.79
CA PHE A 85 -2.06 3.73 6.02
C PHE A 85 -1.15 4.02 7.21
N GLN A 86 -0.52 5.17 7.22
CA GLN A 86 0.33 5.65 8.31
C GLN A 86 -0.41 5.74 9.65
N ASP A 87 -1.69 6.15 9.64
CA ASP A 87 -2.56 6.32 10.82
C ASP A 87 -3.34 5.05 11.21
N PHE A 88 -2.92 3.89 10.77
CA PHE A 88 -3.47 2.55 10.96
C PHE A 88 -4.94 2.40 10.53
N ARG A 89 -5.79 3.39 10.72
CA ARG A 89 -7.24 3.43 10.44
C ARG A 89 -7.98 2.21 11.00
N LEU A 90 -7.64 1.81 12.21
CA LEU A 90 -8.35 0.73 12.89
C LEU A 90 -9.72 1.21 13.39
N ILE A 91 -10.66 0.28 13.48
CA ILE A 91 -11.97 0.55 14.07
C ILE A 91 -11.82 0.39 15.59
N GLU A 92 -11.71 1.52 16.31
CA GLU A 92 -11.40 1.59 17.73
C GLU A 92 -12.34 0.77 18.64
N LYS A 93 -13.63 0.69 18.26
CA LYS A 93 -14.66 -0.04 19.01
C LYS A 93 -14.76 -1.53 18.67
N LYS A 94 -13.77 -2.04 17.91
CA LYS A 94 -13.69 -3.45 17.51
C LYS A 94 -12.37 -4.05 17.95
N THR A 95 -12.42 -5.32 18.35
CA THR A 95 -11.22 -6.09 18.66
C THR A 95 -10.36 -6.31 17.41
N VAL A 96 -9.14 -6.80 17.59
CA VAL A 96 -8.26 -7.24 16.49
C VAL A 96 -9.02 -8.20 15.57
N TYR A 97 -9.61 -9.27 16.12
CA TYR A 97 -10.38 -10.23 15.36
C TYR A 97 -11.51 -9.57 14.57
N GLU A 98 -12.29 -8.71 15.22
CA GLU A 98 -13.43 -8.03 14.60
C GLU A 98 -13.04 -7.04 13.50
N ASN A 99 -11.86 -6.41 13.58
CA ASN A 99 -11.31 -5.56 12.53
C ASN A 99 -11.07 -6.36 11.23
N LEU A 100 -10.51 -7.57 11.34
CA LEU A 100 -10.30 -8.45 10.20
C LEU A 100 -11.63 -9.02 9.67
N VAL A 101 -12.51 -9.46 10.57
CA VAL A 101 -13.85 -9.95 10.21
C VAL A 101 -14.64 -8.90 9.46
N PHE A 102 -14.56 -7.63 9.87
CA PHE A 102 -15.23 -6.52 9.18
C PHE A 102 -14.77 -6.40 7.72
N ALA A 103 -13.45 -6.44 7.48
CA ALA A 103 -12.89 -6.40 6.12
C ALA A 103 -13.34 -7.60 5.26
N MET A 104 -13.38 -8.80 5.82
CA MET A 104 -13.84 -9.99 5.13
C MET A 104 -15.33 -9.96 4.81
N ARG A 105 -16.16 -9.49 5.75
CA ARG A 105 -17.61 -9.34 5.52
C ARG A 105 -17.93 -8.31 4.45
N ALA A 106 -17.16 -7.22 4.37
CA ALA A 106 -17.32 -6.19 3.34
C ALA A 106 -17.16 -6.74 1.91
N VAL A 107 -16.43 -7.85 1.74
CA VAL A 107 -16.28 -8.52 0.43
C VAL A 107 -17.19 -9.73 0.27
N GLY A 108 -18.05 -10.03 1.26
CA GLY A 108 -19.03 -11.11 1.19
C GLY A 108 -18.51 -12.48 1.64
N ALA A 109 -17.41 -12.54 2.41
CA ALA A 109 -16.85 -13.79 2.89
C ALA A 109 -17.82 -14.53 3.84
N SER A 110 -17.90 -15.84 3.66
CA SER A 110 -18.74 -16.72 4.50
C SER A 110 -18.13 -16.89 5.90
N PRO A 111 -18.95 -17.27 6.90
CA PRO A 111 -18.45 -17.59 8.25
C PRO A 111 -17.38 -18.70 8.28
N LYS A 112 -17.42 -19.63 7.33
CA LYS A 112 -16.43 -20.72 7.21
C LYS A 112 -15.08 -20.17 6.75
N GLU A 113 -15.06 -19.28 5.75
CA GLU A 113 -13.85 -18.62 5.25
C GLU A 113 -13.23 -17.74 6.34
N ILE A 114 -14.04 -16.96 7.06
CA ILE A 114 -13.58 -16.11 8.16
C ILE A 114 -12.88 -16.94 9.24
N ARG A 115 -13.53 -18.02 9.73
CA ARG A 115 -12.93 -18.88 10.76
C ARG A 115 -11.62 -19.53 10.36
N LYS A 116 -11.40 -19.75 9.06
CA LYS A 116 -10.14 -20.32 8.55
C LYS A 116 -9.08 -19.23 8.33
N ARG A 117 -9.49 -18.10 7.74
CA ARG A 117 -8.54 -17.09 7.24
C ARG A 117 -8.01 -16.16 8.33
N VAL A 118 -8.86 -15.73 9.26
CA VAL A 118 -8.46 -14.75 10.29
C VAL A 118 -7.33 -15.30 11.18
N PRO A 119 -7.42 -16.50 11.78
CA PRO A 119 -6.33 -17.04 12.58
C PRO A 119 -5.02 -17.18 11.78
N TYR A 120 -5.08 -17.66 10.54
CA TYR A 120 -3.92 -17.79 9.66
C TYR A 120 -3.21 -16.45 9.44
N VAL A 121 -3.97 -15.38 9.19
CA VAL A 121 -3.38 -14.05 8.95
C VAL A 121 -2.83 -13.46 10.24
N LEU A 122 -3.47 -13.66 11.38
CA LEU A 122 -2.97 -13.22 12.68
C LEU A 122 -1.66 -13.91 13.05
N ASP A 123 -1.53 -15.20 12.76
CA ASP A 123 -0.28 -15.94 12.90
C ASP A 123 0.82 -15.37 12.01
N LEU A 124 0.52 -15.07 10.75
CA LEU A 124 1.48 -14.52 9.79
C LEU A 124 2.07 -13.17 10.22
N VAL A 125 1.27 -12.36 10.94
CA VAL A 125 1.71 -11.03 11.42
C VAL A 125 2.12 -11.03 12.90
N ASP A 126 2.32 -12.18 13.51
CA ASP A 126 2.73 -12.37 14.92
C ASP A 126 1.78 -11.70 15.93
N LEU A 127 0.48 -11.87 15.74
CA LEU A 127 -0.58 -11.34 16.65
C LEU A 127 -1.37 -12.46 17.36
N ASN A 128 -0.85 -13.67 17.44
CA ASN A 128 -1.48 -14.76 18.19
C ASN A 128 -1.68 -14.39 19.66
N GLY A 129 -2.88 -14.67 20.20
CA GLY A 129 -3.25 -14.32 21.57
C GLY A 129 -3.63 -12.85 21.78
N LYS A 130 -3.74 -12.05 20.70
CA LYS A 130 -4.20 -10.65 20.74
C LYS A 130 -5.58 -10.45 20.13
N GLU A 131 -6.26 -11.53 19.74
CA GLU A 131 -7.52 -11.52 18.97
C GLU A 131 -8.61 -10.66 19.63
N ASP A 132 -8.72 -10.75 20.97
CA ASP A 132 -9.74 -10.07 21.78
C ASP A 132 -9.29 -8.68 22.27
N ARG A 133 -8.09 -8.22 21.92
CA ARG A 133 -7.61 -6.88 22.30
C ARG A 133 -8.24 -5.80 21.40
N TYR A 134 -8.50 -4.65 21.99
CA TYR A 134 -8.88 -3.43 21.28
C TYR A 134 -7.64 -2.65 20.82
N PRO A 135 -7.74 -1.81 19.77
CA PRO A 135 -6.61 -0.99 19.31
C PRO A 135 -5.93 -0.20 20.43
N SER A 136 -6.70 0.39 21.34
CA SER A 136 -6.18 1.16 22.50
C SER A 136 -5.34 0.35 23.50
N GLN A 137 -5.37 -0.98 23.41
CA GLN A 137 -4.63 -1.91 24.29
C GLN A 137 -3.34 -2.42 23.60
N LEU A 138 -3.04 -1.95 22.40
CA LEU A 138 -1.92 -2.38 21.56
C LEU A 138 -0.86 -1.29 21.45
N SER A 139 0.40 -1.69 21.36
CA SER A 139 1.49 -0.80 20.98
C SER A 139 1.33 -0.32 19.51
N GLY A 140 2.02 0.75 19.10
CA GLY A 140 1.98 1.24 17.74
C GLY A 140 2.38 0.18 16.69
N GLY A 141 3.43 -0.60 16.98
CA GLY A 141 3.84 -1.70 16.11
C GLY A 141 2.80 -2.81 16.00
N GLU A 142 2.10 -3.16 17.11
CA GLU A 142 1.00 -4.12 17.08
C GLU A 142 -0.20 -3.59 16.31
N GLN A 143 -0.54 -2.30 16.46
CA GLN A 143 -1.60 -1.66 15.67
C GLN A 143 -1.28 -1.70 14.17
N GLN A 144 -0.02 -1.45 13.80
CA GLN A 144 0.42 -1.55 12.41
C GLN A 144 0.32 -2.99 11.88
N ARG A 145 0.71 -3.99 12.68
CA ARG A 145 0.51 -5.40 12.32
C ARG A 145 -0.97 -5.75 12.11
N VAL A 146 -1.89 -5.18 12.90
CA VAL A 146 -3.35 -5.33 12.67
C VAL A 146 -3.77 -4.66 11.35
N ALA A 147 -3.24 -3.48 11.02
CA ALA A 147 -3.53 -2.81 9.76
C ALA A 147 -3.02 -3.63 8.55
N ILE A 148 -1.83 -4.22 8.65
CA ILE A 148 -1.26 -5.15 7.66
C ILE A 148 -2.15 -6.38 7.53
N ALA A 149 -2.52 -7.01 8.65
CA ALA A 149 -3.40 -8.17 8.67
C ALA A 149 -4.74 -7.88 7.98
N ARG A 150 -5.34 -6.74 8.26
CA ARG A 150 -6.58 -6.28 7.63
C ARG A 150 -6.44 -6.08 6.13
N ALA A 151 -5.32 -5.52 5.67
CA ALA A 151 -5.05 -5.38 4.25
C ALA A 151 -4.87 -6.74 3.54
N LEU A 152 -4.27 -7.71 4.25
CA LEU A 152 -3.90 -9.03 3.72
C LEU A 152 -5.05 -10.06 3.77
N VAL A 153 -6.04 -9.86 4.68
CA VAL A 153 -7.03 -10.89 5.00
C VAL A 153 -7.89 -11.33 3.80
N ASN A 154 -8.11 -10.44 2.84
CA ASN A 154 -8.85 -10.70 1.60
C ASN A 154 -7.99 -11.25 0.45
N ASN A 155 -6.75 -11.65 0.74
CA ASN A 155 -5.81 -12.19 -0.25
C ASN A 155 -5.62 -11.27 -1.46
N PRO A 156 -5.20 -10.00 -1.27
CA PRO A 156 -5.02 -9.07 -2.36
C PRO A 156 -3.87 -9.50 -3.28
N GLN A 157 -3.95 -9.13 -4.55
CA GLN A 157 -2.85 -9.33 -5.52
C GLN A 157 -1.70 -8.36 -5.26
N MET A 158 -2.01 -7.20 -4.65
CA MET A 158 -1.05 -6.15 -4.37
C MET A 158 -1.39 -5.44 -3.05
N ILE A 159 -0.35 -5.07 -2.33
CA ILE A 159 -0.43 -4.17 -1.17
C ILE A 159 0.22 -2.84 -1.53
N ILE A 160 -0.47 -1.75 -1.19
CA ILE A 160 0.04 -0.38 -1.23
C ILE A 160 0.19 0.07 0.22
N ALA A 161 1.41 0.35 0.66
CA ALA A 161 1.71 0.81 2.01
C ALA A 161 2.12 2.28 1.95
N ASP A 162 1.27 3.16 2.48
CA ASP A 162 1.49 4.61 2.53
C ASP A 162 2.11 4.98 3.88
N GLU A 163 3.41 5.26 3.90
CA GLU A 163 4.22 5.57 5.08
C GLU A 163 4.00 4.55 6.23
N PRO A 164 4.21 3.24 5.99
CA PRO A 164 3.80 2.19 6.93
C PRO A 164 4.58 2.21 8.26
N THR A 165 5.64 2.98 8.36
CA THR A 165 6.55 3.10 9.51
C THR A 165 6.54 4.47 10.16
N GLY A 166 5.85 5.45 9.58
CA GLY A 166 5.95 6.86 9.97
C GLY A 166 5.52 7.23 11.40
N ASN A 167 4.87 6.30 12.13
CA ASN A 167 4.47 6.48 13.53
C ASN A 167 5.20 5.51 14.49
N LEU A 168 6.30 4.90 14.04
CA LEU A 168 7.03 3.87 14.77
C LEU A 168 8.47 4.33 15.08
N ASP A 169 9.06 3.73 16.11
CA ASP A 169 10.50 3.85 16.36
C ASP A 169 11.30 3.03 15.31
N PRO A 170 12.61 3.32 15.16
CA PRO A 170 13.43 2.69 14.11
C PRO A 170 13.48 1.15 14.18
N GLU A 171 13.49 0.56 15.38
CA GLU A 171 13.54 -0.89 15.55
C GLU A 171 12.25 -1.53 15.04
N ARG A 172 11.09 -0.99 15.42
CA ARG A 172 9.78 -1.46 14.97
C ARG A 172 9.55 -1.18 13.49
N SER A 173 10.08 -0.06 12.98
CA SER A 173 10.05 0.25 11.54
C SER A 173 10.72 -0.86 10.74
N LEU A 174 11.90 -1.31 11.18
CA LEU A 174 12.61 -2.42 10.54
C LEU A 174 11.79 -3.72 10.59
N GLU A 175 11.22 -4.07 11.76
CA GLU A 175 10.36 -5.25 11.89
C GLU A 175 9.16 -5.24 10.95
N ILE A 176 8.49 -4.09 10.81
CA ILE A 176 7.35 -3.92 9.90
C ILE A 176 7.80 -4.10 8.45
N MET A 177 8.94 -3.53 8.06
CA MET A 177 9.45 -3.68 6.71
C MET A 177 9.86 -5.12 6.39
N MET A 178 10.50 -5.84 7.34
CA MET A 178 10.80 -7.27 7.21
C MET A 178 9.51 -8.11 7.06
N LEU A 179 8.45 -7.76 7.78
CA LEU A 179 7.15 -8.40 7.62
C LEU A 179 6.57 -8.18 6.22
N LEU A 180 6.64 -6.95 5.68
CA LEU A 180 6.19 -6.65 4.32
C LEU A 180 7.01 -7.39 3.27
N GLU A 181 8.33 -7.50 3.46
CA GLU A 181 9.20 -8.32 2.61
C GLU A 181 8.81 -9.80 2.62
N LYS A 182 8.61 -10.38 3.81
CA LYS A 182 8.12 -11.77 3.95
C LYS A 182 6.77 -11.99 3.23
N ILE A 183 5.85 -11.02 3.30
CA ILE A 183 4.57 -11.09 2.58
C ILE A 183 4.79 -11.02 1.06
N ASN A 184 5.74 -10.21 0.60
CA ASN A 184 6.11 -10.15 -0.81
C ASN A 184 6.70 -11.48 -1.32
N GLU A 185 7.58 -12.12 -0.54
CA GLU A 185 8.15 -13.43 -0.86
C GLU A 185 7.08 -14.53 -1.02
N LEU A 186 5.92 -14.38 -0.38
CA LEU A 186 4.75 -15.24 -0.59
C LEU A 186 3.98 -14.94 -1.89
N GLY A 187 4.48 -14.01 -2.71
CA GLY A 187 3.97 -13.68 -4.04
C GLY A 187 3.05 -12.46 -4.11
N THR A 188 2.82 -11.73 -3.01
CA THR A 188 2.04 -10.49 -3.03
C THR A 188 2.89 -9.34 -3.58
N THR A 189 2.41 -8.64 -4.60
CA THR A 189 3.08 -7.43 -5.12
C THR A 189 3.06 -6.32 -4.08
N MET A 190 4.16 -5.55 -3.96
CA MET A 190 4.29 -4.54 -2.92
C MET A 190 4.70 -3.18 -3.51
N LEU A 191 3.94 -2.14 -3.19
CA LEU A 191 4.32 -0.75 -3.42
C LEU A 191 4.39 -0.04 -2.06
N VAL A 192 5.59 0.31 -1.62
CA VAL A 192 5.82 1.03 -0.36
C VAL A 192 6.15 2.48 -0.66
N VAL A 193 5.31 3.38 -0.18
CA VAL A 193 5.55 4.81 -0.25
C VAL A 193 6.20 5.24 1.05
N THR A 194 7.39 5.81 0.99
CA THR A 194 8.12 6.28 2.17
C THR A 194 9.11 7.39 1.82
N HIS A 195 9.52 8.12 2.84
CA HIS A 195 10.63 9.07 2.79
C HIS A 195 11.80 8.66 3.69
N GLU A 196 11.73 7.47 4.32
CA GLU A 196 12.76 6.94 5.21
C GLU A 196 13.93 6.33 4.42
N LYS A 197 14.94 7.15 4.09
CA LYS A 197 16.12 6.75 3.32
C LYS A 197 16.80 5.49 3.86
N ALA A 198 17.00 5.41 5.17
CA ALA A 198 17.71 4.29 5.80
C ALA A 198 17.02 2.94 5.54
N LEU A 199 15.68 2.90 5.53
CA LEU A 199 14.93 1.70 5.21
C LEU A 199 15.04 1.35 3.72
N VAL A 200 14.91 2.34 2.83
CA VAL A 200 15.04 2.14 1.38
C VAL A 200 16.42 1.55 1.03
N ASP A 201 17.48 2.13 1.59
CA ASP A 201 18.86 1.67 1.38
C ASP A 201 19.10 0.27 1.96
N HIS A 202 18.52 -0.04 3.13
CA HIS A 202 18.65 -1.34 3.80
C HIS A 202 18.05 -2.49 2.98
N PHE A 203 16.85 -2.29 2.43
CA PHE A 203 16.14 -3.35 1.69
C PHE A 203 16.57 -3.48 0.24
N ALA A 204 17.30 -2.49 -0.32
CA ALA A 204 17.89 -2.52 -1.66
C ALA A 204 16.95 -3.03 -2.77
N LYS A 205 15.65 -2.72 -2.69
CA LYS A 205 14.66 -3.02 -3.73
C LYS A 205 14.66 -1.94 -4.82
N ARG A 206 13.82 -2.10 -5.82
CA ARG A 206 13.62 -1.05 -6.83
C ARG A 206 13.05 0.21 -6.19
N VAL A 207 13.61 1.36 -6.56
CA VAL A 207 13.23 2.69 -6.09
C VAL A 207 12.77 3.53 -7.27
N ILE A 208 11.55 4.07 -7.15
CA ILE A 208 10.98 5.02 -8.10
C ILE A 208 10.94 6.36 -7.39
N THR A 209 11.66 7.35 -7.89
CA THR A 209 11.71 8.69 -7.30
C THR A 209 10.78 9.62 -8.05
N ILE A 210 9.92 10.34 -7.31
CA ILE A 210 9.02 11.34 -7.87
C ILE A 210 9.31 12.71 -7.25
N GLU A 211 9.48 13.73 -8.10
CA GLU A 211 9.69 15.12 -7.71
C GLU A 211 8.85 16.04 -8.58
N ASN A 212 8.20 17.01 -7.96
CA ASN A 212 7.36 18.00 -8.66
C ASN A 212 6.41 17.38 -9.71
N GLY A 213 5.83 16.24 -9.40
CA GLY A 213 4.89 15.57 -10.30
C GLY A 213 5.52 14.76 -11.44
N HIS A 214 6.85 14.60 -11.49
CA HIS A 214 7.56 13.83 -12.51
C HIS A 214 8.35 12.67 -11.89
N ILE A 215 8.50 11.56 -12.60
CA ILE A 215 9.46 10.51 -12.23
C ILE A 215 10.85 10.98 -12.64
N THR A 216 11.74 11.14 -11.66
CA THR A 216 13.14 11.60 -11.87
C THR A 216 14.12 10.45 -11.92
N SER A 217 13.83 9.33 -11.26
CA SER A 217 14.62 8.11 -11.38
C SER A 217 13.77 6.85 -11.17
N ASP A 218 14.22 5.73 -11.72
CA ASP A 218 13.59 4.41 -11.61
C ASP A 218 14.66 3.33 -11.79
N GLY A 219 15.06 2.67 -10.70
CA GLY A 219 16.15 1.69 -10.72
C GLY A 219 16.25 0.89 -9.42
N THR A 220 17.15 -0.09 -9.42
CA THR A 220 17.55 -0.83 -8.22
C THR A 220 18.76 -0.15 -7.59
N GLY A 221 18.74 0.10 -6.28
CA GLY A 221 19.82 0.79 -5.55
C GLY A 221 19.27 1.71 -4.47
N GLY A 222 20.15 2.38 -3.75
CA GLY A 222 19.76 3.30 -2.66
C GLY A 222 19.04 4.56 -3.16
N TYR A 223 18.48 5.27 -2.21
CA TYR A 223 17.66 6.48 -2.42
C TYR A 223 18.36 7.60 -3.24
N TYR A 224 19.70 7.58 -3.35
CA TYR A 224 20.52 8.66 -3.96
C TYR A 224 21.65 8.18 -4.88
N ASP A 225 21.61 6.97 -5.42
CA ASP A 225 22.67 6.52 -6.34
C ASP A 225 22.72 7.30 -7.68
N HIS A 226 21.91 8.35 -7.83
CA HIS A 226 21.77 9.13 -9.06
C HIS A 226 22.19 10.61 -8.94
N GLU A 227 22.75 11.05 -7.79
CA GLU A 227 23.26 12.43 -7.64
C GLU A 227 24.72 12.62 -8.06
N THR A 228 25.37 11.63 -8.67
CA THR A 228 26.74 11.78 -9.19
C THR A 228 26.83 11.33 -10.64
N ASN A 229 26.49 12.27 -11.55
CA ASN A 229 27.20 12.52 -12.81
C ASN A 229 26.78 13.86 -13.39
#